data_65090c1e9bcb6f10a6a5460b194c6f32
#
_entry.id   65090c1e9bcb6f10a6a5460b194c6f32
#
_cell.length_a   1.000
_cell.length_b   1.000
_cell.length_c   1.000
_cell.angle_alpha   90.00
_cell.angle_beta   90.00
_cell.angle_gamma   90.00
#
_symmetry.space_group_name_H-M   'P 1'
#
loop_
_entity.id
_entity.type
_entity.pdbx_description
1 polymer ?
#
loop_
_entity_poly.entity_id
_entity_poly.type
_entity_poly.pdbx_seq_one_letter_code
_entity_poly.pdbx_strand_id
1 'polypeptide(L)'
;NKGINKKNILFLDKVPLSIHEIVDLISIQLIKLRFNQQSKVNIKQYELNLNSKFFSNDTVNLKLTEKEIEIILYLNDLKKHNVLDLQKNIWKYSVDIETHTVETHIYRLRKKISAKINDENFILSDENGYFIS
;
A
#
# COMPACT_ATOMS: atom_id res chain seq x y z
N ASN A 1 18.03 -1.94 -38.57
CA ASN A 1 17.88 -1.71 -38.79
C ASN A 1 17.60 -1.97 -39.03
N LYS A 2 17.35 -2.24 -38.80
CA LYS A 2 16.98 -2.29 -38.83
C LYS A 2 16.15 -2.49 -39.00
N GLY A 3 15.39 -2.81 -38.87
CA GLY A 3 14.75 -2.91 -38.99
C GLY A 3 13.66 -2.72 -38.59
N ILE A 4 13.29 -2.55 -38.14
CA ILE A 4 12.58 -2.13 -37.88
C ILE A 4 12.23 -1.34 -38.32
N ASN A 5 12.48 -0.96 -38.82
CA ASN A 5 12.64 -0.10 -39.08
C ASN A 5 13.06 0.50 -39.07
N LYS A 6 13.18 0.19 -39.33
CA LYS A 6 13.82 0.96 -39.13
C LYS A 6 13.35 2.04 -39.24
N LYS A 7 12.35 2.45 -39.58
CA LYS A 7 12.09 3.55 -39.56
C LYS A 7 11.36 3.94 -38.53
N ASN A 8 10.58 3.49 -37.93
CA ASN A 8 9.98 3.93 -36.84
C ASN A 8 10.66 3.61 -35.76
N ILE A 9 11.25 2.73 -35.82
CA ILE A 9 12.14 2.47 -34.89
C ILE A 9 13.33 2.92 -35.34
N LEU A 10 13.43 3.14 -36.54
CA LEU A 10 14.40 3.52 -37.12
C LEU A 10 15.08 4.63 -36.85
N PHE A 11 14.56 5.56 -36.34
CA PHE A 11 15.29 6.68 -35.90
C PHE A 11 16.20 6.33 -34.72
N LEU A 12 16.29 5.14 -34.34
CA LEU A 12 17.22 4.68 -33.32
C LEU A 12 18.66 5.07 -33.65
N ASP A 13 19.01 5.14 -34.90
CA ASP A 13 20.36 5.54 -35.31
C ASP A 13 20.70 6.94 -34.87
N LYS A 14 19.68 7.76 -34.61
CA LYS A 14 19.89 9.17 -34.34
C LYS A 14 19.71 9.52 -32.87
N VAL A 15 19.45 8.55 -32.04
CA VAL A 15 19.26 8.78 -30.64
C VAL A 15 20.50 8.33 -29.90
N PRO A 16 20.87 9.03 -28.84
CA PRO A 16 22.06 8.64 -28.06
C PRO A 16 21.88 7.37 -27.23
N LEU A 17 20.67 6.84 -27.17
CA LEU A 17 20.41 5.64 -26.39
C LEU A 17 20.59 4.40 -27.24
N SER A 18 21.16 3.35 -26.68
CA SER A 18 21.22 2.06 -27.31
C SER A 18 19.85 1.40 -27.30
N ILE A 19 19.69 0.38 -28.14
CA ILE A 19 18.45 -0.39 -28.16
C ILE A 19 18.20 -0.98 -26.79
N HIS A 20 19.25 -1.44 -26.13
CA HIS A 20 19.14 -2.01 -24.80
C HIS A 20 18.58 -1.00 -23.79
N GLU A 21 19.07 0.23 -23.84
CA GLU A 21 18.59 1.28 -22.95
C GLU A 21 17.13 1.64 -23.24
N ILE A 22 16.72 1.63 -24.49
CA ILE A 22 15.34 1.91 -24.85
C ILE A 22 14.41 0.82 -24.33
N VAL A 23 14.83 -0.43 -24.48
CA VAL A 23 14.04 -1.55 -23.98
C VAL A 23 13.90 -1.46 -22.45
N ASP A 24 14.98 -1.10 -21.76
CA ASP A 24 14.93 -0.92 -20.32
C ASP A 24 13.96 0.17 -19.92
N LEU A 25 13.94 1.29 -20.63
CA LEU A 25 13.01 2.37 -20.33
C LEU A 25 11.57 1.95 -20.51
N ILE A 26 11.28 1.22 -21.58
CA ILE A 26 9.94 0.71 -21.85
C ILE A 26 9.54 -0.27 -20.76
N SER A 27 10.44 -1.14 -20.36
CA SER A 27 10.16 -2.10 -19.31
C SER A 27 9.84 -1.41 -18.00
N ILE A 28 10.57 -0.34 -17.66
CA ILE A 28 10.30 0.43 -16.44
C ILE A 28 8.92 1.06 -16.51
N GLN A 29 8.52 1.61 -17.66
CA GLN A 29 7.21 2.21 -17.81
C GLN A 29 6.11 1.18 -17.65
N LEU A 30 6.28 0.00 -18.22
CA LEU A 30 5.29 -1.06 -18.09
C LEU A 30 5.17 -1.53 -16.63
N ILE A 31 6.30 -1.62 -15.94
CA ILE A 31 6.30 -1.99 -14.53
C ILE A 31 5.56 -0.94 -13.71
N LYS A 32 5.79 0.34 -13.98
CA LYS A 32 5.09 1.41 -13.27
C LYS A 32 3.59 1.36 -13.49
N LEU A 33 3.16 1.13 -14.73
CA LEU A 33 1.74 1.03 -15.02
C LEU A 33 1.11 -0.15 -14.28
N ARG A 34 1.77 -1.29 -14.31
CA ARG A 34 1.29 -2.47 -13.62
C ARG A 34 1.24 -2.23 -12.12
N PHE A 35 2.27 -1.60 -11.57
CA PHE A 35 2.32 -1.30 -10.14
C PHE A 35 1.18 -0.37 -9.76
N ASN A 36 0.90 0.66 -10.55
CA ASN A 36 -0.21 1.57 -10.27
C ASN A 36 -1.55 0.86 -10.27
N GLN A 37 -1.74 -0.09 -11.19
CA GLN A 37 -2.97 -0.86 -11.22
C GLN A 37 -3.08 -1.81 -10.03
N GLN A 38 -1.94 -2.34 -9.59
CA GLN A 38 -1.91 -3.29 -8.48
C GLN A 38 -1.77 -2.63 -7.12
N SER A 39 -1.67 -1.30 -7.09
CA SER A 39 -1.45 -0.59 -5.85
C SER A 39 -2.74 -0.29 -5.10
N LYS A 40 -3.87 -0.71 -5.63
CA LYS A 40 -5.16 -0.50 -4.98
C LYS A 40 -5.62 -1.81 -4.35
N VAL A 41 -6.00 -1.74 -3.09
CA VAL A 41 -6.46 -2.89 -2.34
C VAL A 41 -7.87 -2.61 -1.85
N ASN A 42 -8.77 -3.55 -2.10
CA ASN A 42 -10.13 -3.41 -1.60
C ASN A 42 -10.23 -4.05 -0.22
N ILE A 43 -10.70 -3.27 0.74
CA ILE A 43 -10.84 -3.72 2.12
C ILE A 43 -12.26 -3.40 2.54
N LYS A 44 -13.12 -4.40 2.65
CA LYS A 44 -14.54 -4.24 2.91
C LYS A 44 -15.12 -3.37 1.78
N GLN A 45 -15.77 -2.26 2.14
CA GLN A 45 -16.33 -1.36 1.13
C GLN A 45 -15.38 -0.21 0.78
N TYR A 46 -14.15 -0.27 1.25
CA TYR A 46 -13.18 0.80 1.05
C TYR A 46 -12.11 0.41 0.05
N GLU A 47 -11.46 1.40 -0.50
CA GLU A 47 -10.33 1.22 -1.40
C GLU A 47 -9.11 1.90 -0.81
N LEU A 48 -8.01 1.16 -0.67
CA LEU A 48 -6.75 1.71 -0.19
C LEU A 48 -5.79 1.83 -1.36
N ASN A 49 -5.36 3.05 -1.65
CA ASN A 49 -4.38 3.29 -2.70
C ASN A 49 -3.00 3.38 -2.05
N LEU A 50 -2.15 2.41 -2.34
CA LEU A 50 -0.85 2.31 -1.70
C LEU A 50 0.12 3.39 -2.17
N ASN A 51 -0.05 3.90 -3.38
CA ASN A 51 0.81 4.94 -3.90
C ASN A 51 0.48 6.30 -3.31
N SER A 52 -0.78 6.68 -3.32
CA SER A 52 -1.22 7.98 -2.80
C SER A 52 -1.46 7.94 -1.31
N LYS A 53 -1.58 6.75 -0.73
CA LYS A 53 -1.83 6.53 0.69
C LYS A 53 -3.20 7.03 1.13
N PHE A 54 -4.17 7.02 0.22
CA PHE A 54 -5.54 7.39 0.55
C PHE A 54 -6.39 6.16 0.76
N PHE A 55 -7.14 6.19 1.84
CA PHE A 55 -8.14 5.18 2.19
C PHE A 55 -9.49 5.84 1.97
N SER A 56 -10.30 5.30 1.08
CA SER A 56 -11.46 6.04 0.61
C SER A 56 -12.68 5.15 0.40
N ASN A 57 -13.83 5.79 0.46
CA ASN A 57 -15.07 5.21 -0.02
C ASN A 57 -15.66 6.20 -1.04
N ASP A 58 -16.94 6.07 -1.35
CA ASP A 58 -17.56 6.89 -2.39
C ASP A 58 -17.57 8.37 -2.08
N THR A 59 -17.51 8.74 -0.82
CA THR A 59 -17.71 10.12 -0.40
C THR A 59 -16.55 10.76 0.33
N VAL A 60 -15.62 9.97 0.87
CA VAL A 60 -14.57 10.48 1.74
C VAL A 60 -13.22 9.87 1.39
N ASN A 61 -12.20 10.71 1.42
CA ASN A 61 -10.81 10.28 1.29
C ASN A 61 -10.08 10.56 2.59
N LEU A 62 -9.34 9.58 3.08
CA LEU A 62 -8.58 9.71 4.30
C LEU A 62 -7.12 9.39 4.02
N LYS A 63 -6.24 10.35 4.27
CA LYS A 63 -4.81 10.14 4.08
C LYS A 63 -4.24 9.35 5.25
N LEU A 64 -3.51 8.30 4.95
CA LEU A 64 -2.91 7.45 5.98
C LEU A 64 -1.39 7.56 5.95
N THR A 65 -0.77 7.25 7.08
CA THR A 65 0.67 7.10 7.15
C THR A 65 1.08 5.71 6.72
N GLU A 66 2.36 5.50 6.50
CA GLU A 66 2.85 4.18 6.11
C GLU A 66 2.55 3.12 7.16
N LYS A 67 2.73 3.46 8.45
CA LYS A 67 2.45 2.51 9.52
C LYS A 67 0.97 2.17 9.59
N GLU A 68 0.12 3.15 9.36
CA GLU A 68 -1.33 2.91 9.34
C GLU A 68 -1.71 1.97 8.22
N ILE A 69 -1.09 2.15 7.05
CA ILE A 69 -1.33 1.27 5.91
C ILE A 69 -0.83 -0.14 6.22
N GLU A 70 0.35 -0.27 6.82
CA GLU A 70 0.89 -1.57 7.18
C GLU A 70 -0.03 -2.31 8.15
N ILE A 71 -0.58 -1.60 9.12
CA ILE A 71 -1.51 -2.19 10.07
C ILE A 71 -2.76 -2.71 9.34
N ILE A 72 -3.34 -1.89 8.48
CA ILE A 72 -4.55 -2.28 7.77
C ILE A 72 -4.30 -3.49 6.87
N LEU A 73 -3.20 -3.47 6.13
CA LEU A 73 -2.88 -4.58 5.24
C LEU A 73 -2.64 -5.87 6.02
N TYR A 74 -1.97 -5.76 7.16
CA TYR A 74 -1.68 -6.93 7.97
C TYR A 74 -2.96 -7.53 8.54
N LEU A 75 -3.89 -6.69 8.99
CA LEU A 75 -5.15 -7.16 9.54
C LEU A 75 -6.14 -7.61 8.48
N ASN A 76 -5.88 -7.30 7.22
CA ASN A 76 -6.80 -7.65 6.14
C ASN A 76 -6.77 -9.13 5.77
N ASP A 77 -5.96 -9.93 6.45
CA ASP A 77 -5.95 -11.37 6.23
C ASP A 77 -7.12 -12.09 6.91
N LEU A 78 -7.99 -11.31 7.57
CA LEU A 78 -9.19 -11.80 8.23
C LEU A 78 -8.91 -12.73 9.42
N LYS A 79 -7.70 -12.60 9.96
CA LYS A 79 -7.29 -13.33 11.15
C LYS A 79 -7.12 -12.36 12.29
N LYS A 80 -7.11 -12.90 13.51
CA LYS A 80 -6.91 -12.08 14.70
C LYS A 80 -5.42 -12.07 15.03
N HIS A 81 -4.92 -10.87 15.34
CA HIS A 81 -3.51 -10.69 15.64
C HIS A 81 -3.36 -9.94 16.95
N ASN A 82 -2.62 -10.52 17.86
CA ASN A 82 -2.41 -9.85 19.15
C ASN A 82 -1.33 -8.78 19.02
N VAL A 83 -1.13 -8.02 20.09
CA VAL A 83 -0.20 -6.89 20.08
C VAL A 83 1.23 -7.34 19.79
N LEU A 84 1.65 -8.47 20.36
CA LEU A 84 3.00 -8.97 20.13
C LEU A 84 3.22 -9.37 18.67
N ASP A 85 2.21 -9.95 18.06
CA ASP A 85 2.27 -10.33 16.66
C ASP A 85 2.41 -9.11 15.77
N LEU A 86 1.63 -8.07 16.05
CA LEU A 86 1.72 -6.82 15.31
C LEU A 86 3.06 -6.14 15.51
N GLN A 87 3.54 -6.11 16.75
CA GLN A 87 4.84 -5.53 17.04
C GLN A 87 5.94 -6.22 16.24
N LYS A 88 5.93 -7.54 16.23
CA LYS A 88 6.97 -8.31 15.58
C LYS A 88 6.95 -8.12 14.05
N ASN A 89 5.78 -8.06 13.47
CA ASN A 89 5.66 -8.07 12.01
C ASN A 89 5.62 -6.68 11.38
N ILE A 90 5.19 -5.66 12.12
CA ILE A 90 5.10 -4.31 11.58
C ILE A 90 6.28 -3.45 12.02
N TRP A 91 6.73 -3.64 13.27
CA TRP A 91 7.87 -2.87 13.81
C TRP A 91 9.11 -3.74 13.98
N LYS A 92 9.30 -4.69 13.12
CA LYS A 92 10.25 -5.79 13.28
C LYS A 92 11.71 -5.38 13.51
N TYR A 93 12.10 -4.20 13.07
CA TYR A 93 13.48 -3.74 13.25
C TYR A 93 13.62 -2.68 14.33
N SER A 94 12.55 -2.38 15.03
CA SER A 94 12.56 -1.34 16.06
C SER A 94 12.70 -2.01 17.42
N VAL A 95 13.93 -2.02 17.92
CA VAL A 95 14.27 -2.77 19.13
C VAL A 95 13.55 -2.25 20.36
N ASP A 96 13.30 -0.95 20.41
CA ASP A 96 12.80 -0.30 21.61
C ASP A 96 11.30 -0.02 21.61
N ILE A 97 10.56 -0.63 20.69
CA ILE A 97 9.12 -0.41 20.62
C ILE A 97 8.43 -1.26 21.68
N GLU A 98 7.64 -0.61 22.51
CA GLU A 98 6.86 -1.30 23.54
C GLU A 98 5.47 -1.65 23.00
N THR A 99 4.84 -2.62 23.63
CA THR A 99 3.52 -3.07 23.18
C THR A 99 2.49 -1.95 23.24
N HIS A 100 2.58 -1.05 24.22
CA HIS A 100 1.61 0.03 24.30
C HIS A 100 1.78 1.03 23.18
N THR A 101 2.95 1.10 22.53
CA THR A 101 3.13 1.91 21.32
C THR A 101 2.26 1.38 20.20
N VAL A 102 2.22 0.05 20.05
CA VAL A 102 1.37 -0.58 19.05
C VAL A 102 -0.11 -0.26 19.35
N GLU A 103 -0.50 -0.42 20.59
CA GLU A 103 -1.88 -0.12 20.99
C GLU A 103 -2.25 1.32 20.73
N THR A 104 -1.34 2.24 20.99
CA THR A 104 -1.58 3.66 20.74
C THR A 104 -1.75 3.93 19.26
N HIS A 105 -0.92 3.32 18.42
CA HIS A 105 -1.06 3.47 16.97
C HIS A 105 -2.41 2.97 16.48
N ILE A 106 -2.85 1.83 16.97
CA ILE A 106 -4.13 1.27 16.57
C ILE A 106 -5.27 2.14 17.07
N TYR A 107 -5.17 2.62 18.30
CA TYR A 107 -6.19 3.49 18.87
C TYR A 107 -6.35 4.76 18.03
N ARG A 108 -5.24 5.38 17.67
CA ARG A 108 -5.27 6.59 16.85
C ARG A 108 -5.82 6.33 15.47
N LEU A 109 -5.46 5.20 14.88
CA LEU A 109 -5.97 4.82 13.58
C LEU A 109 -7.48 4.62 13.62
N ARG A 110 -7.98 3.92 14.64
CA ARG A 110 -9.41 3.70 14.80
C ARG A 110 -10.15 5.01 14.97
N LYS A 111 -9.60 5.92 15.76
CA LYS A 111 -10.21 7.22 15.95
C LYS A 111 -10.22 8.04 14.67
N LYS A 112 -9.14 7.97 13.92
CA LYS A 112 -9.02 8.69 12.66
C LYS A 112 -10.07 8.21 11.67
N ILE A 113 -10.23 6.91 11.56
CA ILE A 113 -11.23 6.32 10.66
C ILE A 113 -12.64 6.67 11.12
N SER A 114 -12.89 6.56 12.41
CA SER A 114 -14.21 6.87 12.96
C SER A 114 -14.58 8.33 12.70
N ALA A 115 -13.62 9.23 12.89
CA ALA A 115 -13.89 10.66 12.77
C ALA A 115 -14.16 11.06 11.31
N LYS A 116 -13.49 10.44 10.37
CA LYS A 116 -13.61 10.84 8.96
C LYS A 116 -14.64 10.03 8.19
N ILE A 117 -14.76 8.75 8.49
CA ILE A 117 -15.58 7.84 7.69
C ILE A 117 -16.81 7.36 8.47
N ASN A 118 -16.84 7.65 9.78
CA ASN A 118 -17.94 7.24 10.65
C ASN A 118 -18.07 5.74 10.78
N ASP A 119 -16.96 5.02 10.67
CA ASP A 119 -16.96 3.58 10.82
C ASP A 119 -16.19 3.23 12.10
N GLU A 120 -16.92 2.98 13.17
CA GLU A 120 -16.31 2.63 14.45
C GLU A 120 -15.97 1.16 14.57
N ASN A 121 -16.39 0.38 13.58
CA ASN A 121 -16.22 -1.08 13.61
C ASN A 121 -15.29 -1.57 12.53
N PHE A 122 -14.48 -0.70 11.94
CA PHE A 122 -13.58 -1.13 10.89
C PHE A 122 -12.48 -2.05 11.43
N ILE A 123 -11.85 -1.65 12.53
CA ILE A 123 -10.89 -2.50 13.23
C ILE A 123 -11.53 -2.93 14.54
N LEU A 124 -11.72 -4.21 14.69
CA LEU A 124 -12.33 -4.78 15.87
C LEU A 124 -11.27 -5.38 16.78
N SER A 125 -11.61 -5.55 18.02
CA SER A 125 -10.70 -6.19 18.97
C SER A 125 -11.48 -7.05 19.95
N ASP A 126 -10.84 -8.14 20.35
CA ASP A 126 -11.37 -8.98 21.43
C ASP A 126 -10.18 -9.53 22.22
N GLU A 127 -10.41 -10.52 23.04
CA GLU A 127 -9.35 -11.08 23.87
C GLU A 127 -8.24 -11.74 23.06
N ASN A 128 -8.51 -12.08 21.80
CA ASN A 128 -7.53 -12.73 20.94
C ASN A 128 -6.75 -11.76 20.07
N GLY A 129 -7.12 -10.49 20.07
CA GLY A 129 -6.36 -9.47 19.36
C GLY A 129 -7.23 -8.58 18.49
N TYR A 130 -6.58 -7.96 17.52
CA TYR A 130 -7.23 -7.04 16.58
C TYR A 130 -7.50 -7.74 15.25
N PHE A 131 -8.56 -7.31 14.58
CA PHE A 131 -8.92 -7.91 13.30
C PHE A 131 -9.85 -7.01 12.52
N ILE A 132 -9.91 -7.25 11.21
CA ILE A 132 -10.88 -6.64 10.30
C ILE A 132 -11.76 -7.77 9.81
N SER A 133 -13.06 -7.63 9.98
CA SER A 133 -13.96 -8.71 9.58
C SER A 133 -14.75 -8.36 8.35
#